data_c812f0e733b0835f6fc95c21a3978b7a
#
_entry.id   c812f0e733b0835f6fc95c21a3978b7a
#
_cell.length_a   1.000
_cell.length_b   1.000
_cell.length_c   1.000
_cell.angle_alpha   90.00
_cell.angle_beta   90.00
_cell.angle_gamma   90.00
#
_symmetry.space_group_name_H-M   'P 1'
#
loop_
_entity.id
_entity.type
_entity.pdbx_description
1 polymer ?
#
loop_
_entity_poly.entity_id
_entity_poly.type
_entity_poly.pdbx_seq_one_letter_code
_entity_poly.pdbx_strand_id
1 'polypeptide(L)'
;MSADTHDRTMFLTCYADTHHYGWHHVDLFVHDSAGQEVNWVHWQVDHDGPDGADAATARVEPALRRTSEWKPGVSADGSEYWIAQAAWGD
;
A
#
# COMPACT_ATOMS: atom_id res chain seq x y z
N MET A 1 22.79 2.19 -18.72
CA MET A 1 21.63 3.01 -18.61
C MET A 1 20.74 2.55 -17.48
N SER A 2 20.33 3.41 -16.64
CA SER A 2 19.62 3.02 -15.46
C SER A 2 18.16 3.47 -15.50
N ALA A 3 17.41 2.86 -16.37
CA ALA A 3 15.98 3.12 -16.42
C ALA A 3 15.21 2.42 -15.30
N ASP A 4 15.89 1.55 -14.57
CA ASP A 4 15.22 0.61 -13.66
C ASP A 4 14.40 1.31 -12.60
N THR A 5 14.91 2.41 -12.05
CA THR A 5 14.22 3.13 -11.00
C THR A 5 12.88 3.68 -11.47
N HIS A 6 12.82 4.09 -12.73
CA HIS A 6 11.61 4.66 -13.31
C HIS A 6 10.62 3.60 -13.76
N ASP A 7 11.08 2.36 -13.89
CA ASP A 7 10.24 1.26 -14.37
C ASP A 7 9.55 0.51 -13.24
N ARG A 8 9.84 0.87 -12.00
CA ARG A 8 9.22 0.21 -10.87
C ARG A 8 7.87 0.81 -10.55
N THR A 9 6.92 -0.07 -10.26
CA THR A 9 5.58 0.32 -9.87
C THR A 9 5.38 -0.03 -8.40
N MET A 10 4.84 0.90 -7.63
CA MET A 10 4.59 0.69 -6.23
C MET A 10 3.12 0.84 -5.93
N PHE A 11 2.61 -0.05 -5.09
CA PHE A 11 1.21 -0.05 -4.67
C PHE A 11 1.12 -0.12 -3.16
N LEU A 12 0.23 0.69 -2.61
CA LEU A 12 -0.16 0.57 -1.20
C LEU A 12 -1.49 -0.15 -1.14
N THR A 13 -1.61 -1.06 -0.20
CA THR A 13 -2.86 -1.76 0.06
C THR A 13 -3.19 -1.64 1.54
N CYS A 14 -4.42 -1.25 1.86
CA CYS A 14 -4.91 -1.24 3.22
C CYS A 14 -6.21 -2.02 3.30
N TYR A 15 -6.60 -2.39 4.51
CA TYR A 15 -7.68 -3.34 4.71
C TYR A 15 -8.67 -2.85 5.74
N ALA A 16 -9.92 -3.26 5.59
CA ALA A 16 -10.89 -3.22 6.67
C ALA A 16 -10.72 -4.49 7.49
N ASP A 17 -10.79 -4.37 8.82
CA ASP A 17 -10.71 -5.53 9.70
C ASP A 17 -12.09 -6.20 9.78
N THR A 18 -12.50 -6.78 8.66
CA THR A 18 -13.84 -7.31 8.47
C THR A 18 -14.19 -8.39 9.51
N HIS A 19 -13.20 -9.16 9.90
CA HIS A 19 -13.40 -10.27 10.83
C HIS A 19 -13.01 -9.94 12.27
N HIS A 20 -12.60 -8.70 12.51
CA HIS A 20 -12.23 -8.21 13.86
C HIS A 20 -11.07 -8.98 14.49
N TYR A 21 -10.09 -9.35 13.66
CA TYR A 21 -8.88 -10.02 14.13
C TYR A 21 -7.81 -9.06 14.64
N GLY A 22 -8.04 -7.76 14.52
CA GLY A 22 -7.04 -6.77 14.88
C GLY A 22 -5.96 -6.59 13.83
N TRP A 23 -6.25 -6.95 12.59
CA TRP A 23 -5.29 -6.86 11.49
C TRP A 23 -5.32 -5.46 10.90
N HIS A 24 -4.59 -4.57 11.52
CA HIS A 24 -4.51 -3.19 11.09
C HIS A 24 -3.10 -2.95 10.53
N HIS A 25 -2.95 -3.08 9.21
CA HIS A 25 -1.65 -2.89 8.57
C HIS A 25 -1.81 -2.38 7.14
N VAL A 26 -0.72 -1.81 6.63
CA VAL A 26 -0.60 -1.38 5.24
C VAL A 26 0.53 -2.20 4.61
N ASP A 27 0.29 -2.71 3.41
CA ASP A 27 1.31 -3.39 2.63
C ASP A 27 1.78 -2.47 1.50
N LEU A 28 3.09 -2.40 1.31
CA LEU A 28 3.70 -1.75 0.16
C LEU A 28 4.30 -2.82 -0.73
N PHE A 29 3.84 -2.90 -1.95
CA PHE A 29 4.35 -3.84 -2.95
C PHE A 29 5.12 -3.05 -4.00
N VAL A 30 6.31 -3.54 -4.36
CA VAL A 30 7.13 -2.97 -5.41
C VAL A 30 7.30 -3.99 -6.50
N HIS A 31 6.91 -3.63 -7.73
CA HIS A 31 7.02 -4.49 -8.91
C HIS A 31 8.01 -3.90 -9.89
N ASP A 32 8.71 -4.75 -10.62
CA ASP A 32 9.62 -4.30 -11.67
C ASP A 32 8.86 -4.08 -13.00
N SER A 33 9.58 -3.74 -14.05
CA SER A 33 8.97 -3.49 -15.35
C SER A 33 8.31 -4.72 -15.97
N ALA A 34 8.67 -5.91 -15.52
CA ALA A 34 8.06 -7.16 -15.96
C ALA A 34 6.85 -7.55 -15.12
N GLY A 35 6.50 -6.73 -14.12
CA GLY A 35 5.36 -7.01 -13.25
C GLY A 35 5.66 -7.98 -12.12
N GLN A 36 6.93 -8.32 -11.91
CA GLN A 36 7.31 -9.23 -10.84
C GLN A 36 7.53 -8.46 -9.54
N GLU A 37 7.06 -9.01 -8.45
CA GLU A 37 7.26 -8.41 -7.13
C GLU A 37 8.74 -8.54 -6.76
N VAL A 38 9.39 -7.40 -6.54
CA VAL A 38 10.81 -7.35 -6.17
C VAL A 38 11.01 -6.92 -4.73
N ASN A 39 9.99 -6.38 -4.08
CA ASN A 39 10.06 -6.02 -2.68
C ASN A 39 8.65 -5.94 -2.10
N TRP A 40 8.56 -6.19 -0.80
CA TRP A 40 7.30 -6.10 -0.06
C TRP A 40 7.63 -5.76 1.39
N VAL A 41 7.01 -4.72 1.90
CA VAL A 41 7.13 -4.31 3.30
C VAL A 41 5.75 -3.97 3.83
N HIS A 42 5.60 -4.01 5.15
CA HIS A 42 4.34 -3.61 5.76
C HIS A 42 4.61 -2.91 7.09
N TRP A 43 3.61 -2.18 7.55
CA TRP A 43 3.68 -1.51 8.85
C TRP A 43 2.28 -1.44 9.47
N GLN A 44 2.27 -1.25 10.78
CA GLN A 44 1.06 -1.22 11.56
C GLN A 44 0.33 0.11 11.42
N VAL A 45 -0.99 0.05 11.51
CA VAL A 45 -1.84 1.25 11.55
C VAL A 45 -2.64 1.22 12.85
N ASP A 46 -3.13 2.38 13.27
CA ASP A 46 -3.91 2.50 14.49
C ASP A 46 -5.37 2.12 14.29
N HIS A 47 -5.87 2.27 13.08
CA HIS A 47 -7.23 1.87 12.73
C HIS A 47 -7.27 1.51 11.25
N ASP A 48 -8.25 0.74 10.86
CA ASP A 48 -8.35 0.24 9.50
C ASP A 48 -8.84 1.32 8.53
N GLY A 49 -8.71 1.02 7.24
CA GLY A 49 -9.18 1.89 6.17
C GLY A 49 -8.16 2.91 5.71
N PRO A 50 -8.52 3.68 4.66
CA PRO A 50 -7.59 4.62 4.03
C PRO A 50 -7.03 5.71 4.94
N ASP A 51 -7.84 6.25 5.85
CA ASP A 51 -7.38 7.33 6.73
C ASP A 51 -6.30 6.82 7.68
N GLY A 52 -6.50 5.64 8.25
CA GLY A 52 -5.49 5.02 9.10
C GLY A 52 -4.23 4.70 8.34
N ALA A 53 -4.37 4.23 7.09
CA ALA A 53 -3.25 3.92 6.22
C ALA A 53 -2.43 5.16 5.90
N ASP A 54 -3.08 6.26 5.53
CA ASP A 54 -2.39 7.50 5.20
C ASP A 54 -1.63 8.06 6.41
N ALA A 55 -2.27 8.05 7.57
CA ALA A 55 -1.65 8.56 8.79
C ALA A 55 -0.43 7.73 9.20
N ALA A 56 -0.54 6.41 9.13
CA ALA A 56 0.56 5.52 9.48
C ALA A 56 1.71 5.64 8.49
N THR A 57 1.40 5.74 7.20
CA THR A 57 2.42 5.89 6.17
C THR A 57 3.21 7.18 6.36
N ALA A 58 2.54 8.28 6.67
CA ALA A 58 3.21 9.55 6.92
C ALA A 58 4.15 9.48 8.11
N ARG A 59 3.81 8.65 9.10
CA ARG A 59 4.64 8.49 10.30
C ARG A 59 5.83 7.56 10.06
N VAL A 60 5.62 6.47 9.34
CA VAL A 60 6.64 5.42 9.17
C VAL A 60 7.54 5.70 7.97
N GLU A 61 6.95 6.16 6.87
CA GLU A 61 7.67 6.42 5.62
C GLU A 61 7.28 7.79 5.08
N PRO A 62 7.79 8.86 5.69
CA PRO A 62 7.37 10.21 5.30
C PRO A 62 7.75 10.60 3.88
N ALA A 63 8.72 9.91 3.26
CA ALA A 63 9.11 10.17 1.87
C ALA A 63 8.24 9.44 0.86
N LEU A 64 7.40 8.50 1.30
CA LEU A 64 6.54 7.76 0.41
C LEU A 64 5.22 8.52 0.24
N ARG A 65 4.83 8.74 -1.02
CA ARG A 65 3.64 9.49 -1.34
C ARG A 65 2.67 8.65 -2.14
N ARG A 66 1.41 8.72 -1.76
CA ARG A 66 0.34 8.11 -2.53
C ARG A 66 0.07 9.01 -3.75
N THR A 67 0.09 8.41 -4.94
CA THR A 67 -0.04 9.15 -6.20
C THR A 67 -1.39 8.96 -6.87
N SER A 68 -2.27 8.13 -6.31
CA SER A 68 -3.62 7.95 -6.82
C SER A 68 -4.60 7.93 -5.67
N GLU A 69 -5.89 8.00 -5.99
CA GLU A 69 -6.93 7.80 -5.00
C GLU A 69 -6.99 6.33 -4.59
N TRP A 70 -7.46 6.09 -3.37
CA TRP A 70 -7.72 4.74 -2.90
C TRP A 70 -8.91 4.16 -3.67
N LYS A 71 -8.70 2.97 -4.24
CA LYS A 71 -9.74 2.25 -4.97
C LYS A 71 -10.20 1.05 -4.14
N PRO A 72 -11.49 0.96 -3.84
CA PRO A 72 -12.00 -0.15 -3.05
C PRO A 72 -12.04 -1.44 -3.85
N GLY A 73 -11.90 -2.55 -3.14
CA GLY A 73 -12.05 -3.89 -3.69
C GLY A 73 -12.56 -4.84 -2.63
N VAL A 74 -12.94 -6.02 -3.07
CA VAL A 74 -13.41 -7.07 -2.16
C VAL A 74 -12.72 -8.36 -2.56
N SER A 75 -12.09 -9.01 -1.60
CA SER A 75 -11.41 -10.27 -1.85
C SER A 75 -12.40 -11.43 -1.93
N ALA A 76 -11.89 -12.61 -2.29
CA ALA A 76 -12.74 -13.79 -2.48
C ALA A 76 -13.49 -14.20 -1.21
N ASP A 77 -12.94 -13.88 -0.03
CA ASP A 77 -13.58 -14.21 1.25
C ASP A 77 -14.50 -13.10 1.77
N GLY A 78 -14.74 -12.06 0.96
CA GLY A 78 -15.61 -10.97 1.35
C GLY A 78 -14.93 -9.84 2.12
N SER A 79 -13.62 -9.89 2.31
CA SER A 79 -12.90 -8.85 3.01
C SER A 79 -12.73 -7.62 2.13
N GLU A 80 -13.00 -6.46 2.69
CA GLU A 80 -12.82 -5.20 1.98
C GLU A 80 -11.36 -4.75 2.05
N TYR A 81 -10.88 -4.16 0.96
CA TYR A 81 -9.55 -3.58 0.93
C TYR A 81 -9.55 -2.37 0.00
N TRP A 82 -8.48 -1.60 0.05
CA TRP A 82 -8.26 -0.46 -0.84
C TRP A 82 -6.84 -0.54 -1.37
N ILE A 83 -6.66 -0.14 -2.61
CA ILE A 83 -5.36 -0.13 -3.27
C ILE A 83 -5.13 1.24 -3.90
N ALA A 84 -3.89 1.71 -3.85
CA ALA A 84 -3.50 2.97 -4.46
C ALA A 84 -2.08 2.88 -4.97
N GLN A 85 -1.76 3.68 -5.97
CA GLN A 85 -0.40 3.80 -6.46
C GLN A 85 0.40 4.72 -5.56
N ALA A 86 1.71 4.51 -5.54
CA ALA A 86 2.61 5.30 -4.69
C ALA A 86 3.93 5.52 -5.40
N ALA A 87 4.68 6.49 -4.91
CA ALA A 87 6.02 6.80 -5.38
C ALA A 87 6.80 7.44 -4.26
N TRP A 88 8.13 7.35 -4.34
CA TRP A 88 8.99 8.05 -3.40
C TRP A 88 9.01 9.54 -3.74
N GLY A 89 8.82 10.35 -2.72
CA GLY A 89 9.01 11.79 -2.85
C GLY A 89 10.48 12.16 -2.74
N ASP A 90 10.81 13.32 -3.20
CA ASP A 90 12.17 13.82 -3.10
C ASP A 90 12.47 14.45 -1.74
#